data_4066b4a88b14226ee43f7fa8cb8ce989
#
_entry.id   4066b4a88b14226ee43f7fa8cb8ce989
#
_cell.length_a   1.000
_cell.length_b   1.000
_cell.length_c   1.000
_cell.angle_alpha   90.00
_cell.angle_beta   90.00
_cell.angle_gamma   90.00
#
_symmetry.space_group_name_H-M   'P 1'
#
loop_
_entity.id
_entity.type
_entity.pdbx_description
1 polymer ?
#
loop_
_entity_poly.entity_id
_entity_poly.type
_entity_poly.pdbx_seq_one_letter_code
_entity_poly.pdbx_strand_id
1 'polypeptide(L)'
;MTFRRKTFMINLGIRVLPIQWDSASSRIINHPQKRELNDFLLMRQTQINSELMELETSGELKTIEPSELKARLEGKEPSVNASKNGEFLRKYLSFSESRNTPGTRAAYHSTLVRLQAFDAELDKRSFEDIDKDYMIRFDAFLALTNCRNSRNVHYRNIRAMFNDAIDDELTTCYPFRKFKLKQEPTKKRSLSVVELRALRDYPVERHQEKYRDMFMLTFYLIGINAVDLFNLPKSALRNGRIEYVRAKTHKEYSIKVEPEAMEIIERYAGTDHLLNVLDERTGYRQFQHRMNDALKLIGAFRRVGRGGRKVYSPEFPELSQYWARHTWASIASELDIPKETIAEGLGHGDNTVTDIYIRYDHRKVDAANRKIIDYVNSEEEL
;
A
#
# COMPACT_ATOMS: atom_id res chain seq x y z
N MET A 1 -11.56 -47.41 3.16
CA MET A 1 -12.29 -46.32 3.81
C MET A 1 -12.86 -45.39 2.73
N THR A 2 -14.07 -44.89 2.91
CA THR A 2 -14.70 -43.96 1.95
C THR A 2 -14.99 -42.64 2.67
N PHE A 3 -14.52 -41.55 2.10
CA PHE A 3 -14.70 -40.20 2.65
C PHE A 3 -15.00 -39.21 1.50
N ARG A 4 -16.05 -38.40 1.61
CA ARG A 4 -16.50 -37.46 0.57
C ARG A 4 -16.59 -38.08 -0.84
N ARG A 5 -17.16 -39.27 -0.96
CA ARG A 5 -17.31 -40.06 -2.22
C ARG A 5 -15.97 -40.53 -2.83
N LYS A 6 -14.85 -40.37 -2.17
CA LYS A 6 -13.54 -40.92 -2.60
C LYS A 6 -13.20 -42.11 -1.70
N THR A 7 -12.86 -43.24 -2.30
CA THR A 7 -12.41 -44.44 -1.58
C THR A 7 -10.89 -44.55 -1.65
N PHE A 8 -10.25 -44.71 -0.50
CA PHE A 8 -8.82 -44.94 -0.42
C PHE A 8 -8.49 -46.08 0.53
N MET A 9 -7.34 -46.70 0.32
CA MET A 9 -6.82 -47.76 1.16
C MET A 9 -5.68 -47.21 2.04
N ILE A 10 -5.66 -47.61 3.29
CA ILE A 10 -4.58 -47.29 4.25
C ILE A 10 -3.64 -48.49 4.26
N ASN A 11 -2.37 -48.26 4.00
CA ASN A 11 -1.36 -49.32 4.05
C ASN A 11 -0.92 -49.57 5.50
N LEU A 12 -1.16 -50.75 6.00
CA LEU A 12 -0.83 -51.14 7.36
C LEU A 12 0.56 -51.76 7.49
N GLY A 13 1.30 -51.94 6.39
CA GLY A 13 2.65 -52.49 6.42
C GLY A 13 2.70 -54.04 6.60
N ILE A 14 1.55 -54.71 6.68
CA ILE A 14 1.46 -56.19 6.86
C ILE A 14 1.27 -56.82 5.49
N ARG A 15 1.98 -57.90 5.24
CA ARG A 15 1.80 -58.76 4.06
C ARG A 15 1.45 -60.17 4.49
N VAL A 16 0.33 -60.68 4.03
CA VAL A 16 -0.15 -62.05 4.22
C VAL A 16 -0.55 -62.68 2.89
N LEU A 17 -0.48 -63.99 2.80
CA LEU A 17 -0.97 -64.70 1.63
C LEU A 17 -2.50 -64.71 1.62
N PRO A 18 -3.15 -64.75 0.44
CA PRO A 18 -4.63 -64.77 0.34
C PRO A 18 -5.28 -65.88 1.21
N ILE A 19 -4.66 -67.03 1.32
CA ILE A 19 -5.13 -68.16 2.13
C ILE A 19 -5.03 -67.91 3.65
N GLN A 20 -4.28 -66.90 4.05
CA GLN A 20 -4.08 -66.51 5.44
C GLN A 20 -5.04 -65.39 5.86
N TRP A 21 -5.87 -64.86 5.00
CA TRP A 21 -6.85 -63.82 5.26
C TRP A 21 -8.28 -64.37 5.17
N ASP A 22 -9.03 -64.23 6.24
CA ASP A 22 -10.46 -64.47 6.22
C ASP A 22 -11.27 -63.21 6.08
N SER A 23 -11.88 -63.00 4.92
CA SER A 23 -12.67 -61.82 4.61
C SER A 23 -13.98 -61.73 5.41
N ALA A 24 -14.55 -62.86 5.85
CA ALA A 24 -15.79 -62.87 6.60
C ALA A 24 -15.57 -62.37 8.05
N SER A 25 -14.50 -62.76 8.71
CA SER A 25 -14.17 -62.31 10.04
C SER A 25 -13.22 -61.11 10.06
N SER A 26 -12.70 -60.67 8.89
CA SER A 26 -11.65 -59.64 8.75
C SER A 26 -10.43 -59.94 9.61
N ARG A 27 -9.98 -61.19 9.65
CA ARG A 27 -8.87 -61.63 10.49
C ARG A 27 -7.85 -62.46 9.70
N ILE A 28 -6.63 -62.46 10.25
CA ILE A 28 -5.56 -63.36 9.80
C ILE A 28 -5.76 -64.72 10.46
N ILE A 29 -5.87 -65.75 9.61
CA ILE A 29 -6.02 -67.14 10.03
C ILE A 29 -4.71 -67.91 9.75
N ASN A 30 -4.50 -68.99 9.50
CA ASN A 30 -3.38 -69.83 9.05
C ASN A 30 -1.98 -69.18 8.93
N HIS A 31 -1.62 -68.27 9.88
CA HIS A 31 -0.32 -67.63 9.95
C HIS A 31 0.38 -67.97 11.29
N PRO A 32 1.71 -68.25 11.34
CA PRO A 32 2.41 -68.57 12.58
C PRO A 32 2.23 -67.53 13.67
N GLN A 33 2.23 -66.25 13.32
CA GLN A 33 2.06 -65.11 14.22
C GLN A 33 0.64 -64.50 14.14
N LYS A 34 -0.37 -65.34 13.90
CA LYS A 34 -1.75 -64.87 13.69
C LYS A 34 -2.29 -64.03 14.84
N ARG A 35 -1.91 -64.35 16.09
CA ARG A 35 -2.40 -63.65 17.27
C ARG A 35 -1.83 -62.23 17.33
N GLU A 36 -0.52 -62.10 17.22
CA GLU A 36 0.19 -60.83 17.27
C GLU A 36 -0.24 -59.87 16.12
N LEU A 37 -0.42 -60.45 14.90
CA LEU A 37 -0.86 -59.69 13.74
C LEU A 37 -2.32 -59.24 13.88
N ASN A 38 -3.19 -60.05 14.45
CA ASN A 38 -4.58 -59.66 14.73
C ASN A 38 -4.69 -58.62 15.83
N ASP A 39 -3.86 -58.72 16.88
CA ASP A 39 -3.79 -57.75 17.94
C ASP A 39 -3.28 -56.40 17.39
N PHE A 40 -2.29 -56.41 16.51
CA PHE A 40 -1.83 -55.20 15.78
C PHE A 40 -2.93 -54.59 14.92
N LEU A 41 -3.67 -55.42 14.16
CA LEU A 41 -4.79 -54.92 13.35
C LEU A 41 -5.85 -54.22 14.22
N LEU A 42 -6.22 -54.82 15.33
CA LEU A 42 -7.19 -54.28 16.27
C LEU A 42 -6.71 -52.94 16.87
N MET A 43 -5.46 -52.90 17.33
CA MET A 43 -4.83 -51.70 17.87
C MET A 43 -4.83 -50.58 16.83
N ARG A 44 -4.46 -50.86 15.59
CA ARG A 44 -4.41 -49.87 14.51
C ARG A 44 -5.78 -49.37 14.12
N GLN A 45 -6.78 -50.25 14.09
CA GLN A 45 -8.18 -49.86 13.85
C GLN A 45 -8.68 -48.92 14.95
N THR A 46 -8.38 -49.23 16.21
CA THR A 46 -8.76 -48.40 17.35
C THR A 46 -8.10 -47.01 17.27
N GLN A 47 -6.82 -46.97 16.93
CA GLN A 47 -6.09 -45.68 16.73
C GLN A 47 -6.70 -44.83 15.62
N ILE A 48 -6.99 -45.42 14.46
CA ILE A 48 -7.65 -44.74 13.36
C ILE A 48 -9.01 -44.16 13.77
N ASN A 49 -9.80 -44.94 14.49
CA ASN A 49 -11.11 -44.50 14.98
C ASN A 49 -10.97 -43.35 15.98
N SER A 50 -9.99 -43.40 16.89
CA SER A 50 -9.71 -42.31 17.84
C SER A 50 -9.34 -41.01 17.12
N GLU A 51 -8.43 -41.08 16.13
CA GLU A 51 -8.05 -39.91 15.30
C GLU A 51 -9.23 -39.32 14.53
N LEU A 52 -10.11 -40.18 13.98
CA LEU A 52 -11.32 -39.71 13.31
C LEU A 52 -12.31 -39.00 14.26
N MET A 53 -12.48 -39.52 15.47
CA MET A 53 -13.30 -38.88 16.52
C MET A 53 -12.75 -37.51 16.93
N GLU A 54 -11.44 -37.41 17.10
CA GLU A 54 -10.77 -36.13 17.39
C GLU A 54 -11.00 -35.11 16.27
N LEU A 55 -10.81 -35.50 15.01
CA LEU A 55 -11.07 -34.64 13.85
C LEU A 55 -12.54 -34.23 13.70
N GLU A 56 -13.45 -35.09 14.09
CA GLU A 56 -14.89 -34.75 14.10
C GLU A 56 -15.23 -33.79 15.23
N THR A 57 -14.65 -33.99 16.40
CA THR A 57 -14.89 -33.14 17.59
C THR A 57 -14.27 -31.76 17.40
N SER A 58 -13.10 -31.64 16.78
CA SER A 58 -12.47 -30.36 16.44
C SER A 58 -13.15 -29.63 15.26
N GLY A 59 -13.99 -30.33 14.50
CA GLY A 59 -14.63 -29.80 13.28
C GLY A 59 -13.72 -29.84 12.04
N GLU A 60 -12.46 -30.24 12.17
CA GLU A 60 -11.50 -30.34 11.07
C GLU A 60 -11.94 -31.33 9.99
N LEU A 61 -12.70 -32.38 10.34
CA LEU A 61 -13.22 -33.34 9.40
C LEU A 61 -14.11 -32.72 8.30
N LYS A 62 -14.68 -31.51 8.57
CA LYS A 62 -15.50 -30.79 7.58
C LYS A 62 -14.67 -30.06 6.53
N THR A 63 -13.41 -29.79 6.79
CA THR A 63 -12.53 -28.97 5.92
C THR A 63 -11.40 -29.81 5.29
N ILE A 64 -10.96 -30.89 5.94
CA ILE A 64 -9.82 -31.71 5.51
C ILE A 64 -10.07 -32.38 4.15
N GLU A 65 -9.06 -32.36 3.29
CA GLU A 65 -9.08 -33.06 2.00
C GLU A 65 -8.84 -34.58 2.16
N PRO A 66 -9.46 -35.44 1.28
CA PRO A 66 -9.29 -36.89 1.40
C PRO A 66 -7.85 -37.41 1.34
N SER A 67 -6.97 -36.73 0.61
CA SER A 67 -5.55 -37.06 0.50
C SER A 67 -4.79 -36.76 1.81
N GLU A 68 -5.11 -35.66 2.45
CA GLU A 68 -4.54 -35.25 3.74
C GLU A 68 -5.01 -36.16 4.87
N LEU A 69 -6.32 -36.47 4.89
CA LEU A 69 -6.87 -37.43 5.84
C LEU A 69 -6.18 -38.81 5.72
N LYS A 70 -5.96 -39.29 4.48
CA LYS A 70 -5.23 -40.54 4.26
C LYS A 70 -3.82 -40.49 4.80
N ALA A 71 -3.04 -39.42 4.54
CA ALA A 71 -1.67 -39.26 5.00
C ALA A 71 -1.59 -39.28 6.53
N ARG A 72 -2.48 -38.57 7.21
CA ARG A 72 -2.58 -38.51 8.65
C ARG A 72 -2.90 -39.88 9.27
N LEU A 73 -3.90 -40.57 8.73
CA LEU A 73 -4.28 -41.90 9.15
C LEU A 73 -3.22 -42.97 8.85
N GLU A 74 -2.31 -42.77 7.91
CA GLU A 74 -1.15 -43.65 7.68
C GLU A 74 0.01 -43.37 8.65
N GLY A 75 -0.12 -42.38 9.55
CA GLY A 75 0.94 -41.96 10.46
C GLY A 75 2.12 -41.30 9.72
N LYS A 76 1.89 -40.89 8.47
CA LYS A 76 2.79 -40.01 7.76
C LYS A 76 2.46 -38.62 8.27
N GLU A 77 3.43 -37.89 8.77
CA GLU A 77 3.25 -36.47 8.92
C GLU A 77 2.67 -35.93 7.60
N PRO A 78 1.60 -35.11 7.65
CA PRO A 78 1.09 -34.50 6.43
C PRO A 78 2.29 -33.97 5.67
N SER A 79 2.45 -34.38 4.43
CA SER A 79 3.62 -33.96 3.64
C SER A 79 3.63 -32.45 3.71
N VAL A 80 4.62 -31.89 4.40
CA VAL A 80 4.81 -30.45 4.62
C VAL A 80 4.66 -29.69 3.29
N ASN A 81 4.87 -30.38 2.18
CA ASN A 81 4.70 -29.83 0.82
C ASN A 81 3.24 -29.71 0.33
N ALA A 82 2.27 -30.50 0.82
CA ALA A 82 0.88 -30.38 0.34
C ALA A 82 0.10 -29.27 1.07
N SER A 83 0.43 -28.97 2.35
CA SER A 83 -0.14 -27.86 3.11
C SER A 83 0.51 -26.51 2.76
N LYS A 84 1.75 -26.52 2.30
CA LYS A 84 2.51 -25.33 1.90
C LYS A 84 2.15 -24.80 0.52
N ASN A 85 1.41 -25.59 -0.28
CA ASN A 85 1.01 -25.16 -1.62
C ASN A 85 0.05 -23.96 -1.54
N GLY A 86 0.45 -22.82 -2.14
CA GLY A 86 -0.30 -21.57 -2.11
C GLY A 86 -0.29 -20.82 -0.76
N GLU A 87 0.56 -21.20 0.17
CA GLU A 87 0.66 -20.57 1.48
C GLU A 87 1.10 -19.11 1.36
N PHE A 88 2.06 -18.82 0.48
CA PHE A 88 2.51 -17.46 0.20
C PHE A 88 1.36 -16.55 -0.24
N LEU A 89 0.57 -16.99 -1.23
CA LEU A 89 -0.53 -16.18 -1.73
C LEU A 89 -1.63 -15.98 -0.69
N ARG A 90 -2.00 -17.04 0.06
CA ARG A 90 -3.01 -16.93 1.14
C ARG A 90 -2.58 -15.93 2.20
N LYS A 91 -1.32 -16.01 2.66
CA LYS A 91 -0.78 -15.05 3.64
C LYS A 91 -0.71 -13.64 3.06
N TYR A 92 -0.29 -13.49 1.79
CA TYR A 92 -0.23 -12.18 1.15
C TYR A 92 -1.62 -11.50 1.08
N LEU A 93 -2.65 -12.24 0.72
CA LEU A 93 -4.03 -11.74 0.65
C LEU A 93 -4.52 -11.30 2.03
N SER A 94 -4.47 -12.16 3.03
CA SER A 94 -4.91 -11.85 4.39
C SER A 94 -4.14 -10.66 4.98
N PHE A 95 -2.81 -10.61 4.77
CA PHE A 95 -1.98 -9.50 5.21
C PHE A 95 -2.35 -8.18 4.52
N SER A 96 -2.64 -8.21 3.21
CA SER A 96 -3.03 -7.00 2.48
C SER A 96 -4.37 -6.45 2.92
N GLU A 97 -5.34 -7.33 3.22
CA GLU A 97 -6.68 -6.97 3.68
C GLU A 97 -6.68 -6.40 5.11
N SER A 98 -5.77 -6.88 5.97
CA SER A 98 -5.63 -6.39 7.34
C SER A 98 -5.08 -4.96 7.44
N ARG A 99 -4.63 -4.35 6.32
CA ARG A 99 -4.09 -2.97 6.33
C ARG A 99 -5.18 -1.91 6.57
N ASN A 100 -4.90 -1.00 7.50
CA ASN A 100 -5.89 -0.04 8.02
C ASN A 100 -6.38 0.97 6.96
N THR A 101 -5.54 1.37 6.00
CA THR A 101 -5.89 2.42 5.06
C THR A 101 -6.17 1.92 3.66
N PRO A 102 -7.17 2.46 2.95
CA PRO A 102 -7.46 2.09 1.56
C PRO A 102 -6.26 2.30 0.62
N GLY A 103 -5.44 3.35 0.86
CA GLY A 103 -4.24 3.63 0.08
C GLY A 103 -3.17 2.55 0.24
N THR A 104 -2.97 2.06 1.47
CA THR A 104 -2.04 0.97 1.75
C THR A 104 -2.54 -0.32 1.10
N ARG A 105 -3.83 -0.68 1.26
CA ARG A 105 -4.41 -1.85 0.58
C ARG A 105 -4.23 -1.79 -0.93
N ALA A 106 -4.46 -0.64 -1.56
CA ALA A 106 -4.24 -0.45 -2.99
C ALA A 106 -2.77 -0.67 -3.41
N ALA A 107 -1.80 -0.25 -2.58
CA ALA A 107 -0.38 -0.48 -2.85
C ALA A 107 -0.02 -1.98 -2.78
N TYR A 108 -0.55 -2.72 -1.80
CA TYR A 108 -0.39 -4.18 -1.73
C TYR A 108 -1.07 -4.88 -2.90
N HIS A 109 -2.29 -4.48 -3.26
CA HIS A 109 -2.98 -5.02 -4.43
C HIS A 109 -2.20 -4.78 -5.73
N SER A 110 -1.63 -3.59 -5.91
CA SER A 110 -0.76 -3.31 -7.06
C SER A 110 0.45 -4.25 -7.11
N THR A 111 1.03 -4.59 -5.97
CA THR A 111 2.14 -5.55 -5.89
C THR A 111 1.67 -6.96 -6.25
N LEU A 112 0.50 -7.38 -5.76
CA LEU A 112 -0.09 -8.68 -6.08
C LEU A 112 -0.33 -8.84 -7.59
N VAL A 113 -0.90 -7.82 -8.24
CA VAL A 113 -1.11 -7.82 -9.70
C VAL A 113 0.21 -8.01 -10.45
N ARG A 114 1.31 -7.39 -9.98
CA ARG A 114 2.64 -7.56 -10.58
C ARG A 114 3.21 -8.96 -10.35
N LEU A 115 3.04 -9.52 -9.16
CA LEU A 115 3.46 -10.89 -8.85
C LEU A 115 2.71 -11.91 -9.70
N GLN A 116 1.39 -11.78 -9.85
CA GLN A 116 0.56 -12.65 -10.68
C GLN A 116 0.90 -12.52 -12.18
N ALA A 117 1.23 -11.32 -12.65
CA ALA A 117 1.67 -11.13 -14.03
C ALA A 117 3.07 -11.71 -14.30
N PHE A 118 3.92 -11.80 -13.27
CA PHE A 118 5.25 -12.40 -13.36
C PHE A 118 5.21 -13.92 -13.25
N ASP A 119 4.40 -14.45 -12.33
CA ASP A 119 4.34 -15.89 -12.02
C ASP A 119 2.89 -16.39 -12.10
N ALA A 120 2.60 -17.12 -13.17
CA ALA A 120 1.28 -17.70 -13.41
C ALA A 120 0.92 -18.81 -12.39
N GLU A 121 1.92 -19.39 -11.71
CA GLU A 121 1.75 -20.43 -10.70
C GLU A 121 1.90 -19.89 -9.26
N LEU A 122 1.74 -18.59 -9.06
CA LEU A 122 1.85 -17.96 -7.75
C LEU A 122 0.92 -18.57 -6.70
N ASP A 123 -0.22 -19.10 -7.14
CA ASP A 123 -1.22 -19.80 -6.33
C ASP A 123 -0.73 -21.14 -5.77
N LYS A 124 0.38 -21.66 -6.31
CA LYS A 124 1.01 -22.91 -5.87
C LYS A 124 2.28 -22.70 -5.05
N ARG A 125 2.77 -21.44 -4.98
CA ARG A 125 4.05 -21.15 -4.31
C ARG A 125 3.95 -21.24 -2.79
N SER A 126 4.95 -21.89 -2.20
CA SER A 126 5.26 -21.81 -0.78
C SER A 126 6.17 -20.60 -0.48
N PHE A 127 6.47 -20.34 0.78
CA PHE A 127 7.46 -19.32 1.15
C PHE A 127 8.88 -19.68 0.70
N GLU A 128 9.21 -20.96 0.67
CA GLU A 128 10.51 -21.47 0.27
C GLU A 128 10.78 -21.25 -1.24
N ASP A 129 9.72 -21.21 -2.06
CA ASP A 129 9.81 -20.94 -3.49
C ASP A 129 10.12 -19.47 -3.81
N ILE A 130 9.83 -18.57 -2.87
CA ILE A 130 10.09 -17.13 -3.01
C ILE A 130 11.46 -16.82 -2.42
N ASP A 131 12.48 -17.35 -3.02
CA ASP A 131 13.86 -17.20 -2.62
C ASP A 131 14.52 -15.92 -3.19
N LYS A 132 15.83 -15.76 -2.96
CA LYS A 132 16.59 -14.64 -3.50
C LYS A 132 16.58 -14.62 -5.03
N ASP A 133 16.67 -15.78 -5.68
CA ASP A 133 16.74 -15.88 -7.13
C ASP A 133 15.38 -15.57 -7.75
N TYR A 134 14.29 -15.95 -7.10
CA TYR A 134 12.93 -15.49 -7.46
C TYR A 134 12.86 -13.95 -7.42
N MET A 135 13.34 -13.33 -6.35
CA MET A 135 13.33 -11.87 -6.22
C MET A 135 14.19 -11.17 -7.27
N ILE A 136 15.31 -11.75 -7.67
CA ILE A 136 16.15 -11.22 -8.77
C ILE A 136 15.41 -11.27 -10.10
N ARG A 137 14.75 -12.39 -10.42
CA ARG A 137 13.95 -12.54 -11.65
C ARG A 137 12.75 -11.58 -11.64
N PHE A 138 12.09 -11.43 -10.51
CA PHE A 138 11.00 -10.46 -10.34
C PHE A 138 11.49 -9.02 -10.52
N ASP A 139 12.69 -8.67 -10.02
CA ASP A 139 13.32 -7.36 -10.26
C ASP A 139 13.55 -7.10 -11.75
N ALA A 140 14.09 -8.08 -12.46
CA ALA A 140 14.31 -7.97 -13.91
C ALA A 140 12.97 -7.78 -14.66
N PHE A 141 11.92 -8.50 -14.29
CA PHE A 141 10.57 -8.32 -14.85
C PHE A 141 10.03 -6.92 -14.58
N LEU A 142 10.11 -6.43 -13.34
CA LEU A 142 9.65 -5.09 -12.99
C LEU A 142 10.45 -3.99 -13.69
N ALA A 143 11.74 -4.22 -13.96
CA ALA A 143 12.63 -3.25 -14.60
C ALA A 143 12.19 -2.90 -16.03
N LEU A 144 11.41 -3.75 -16.69
CA LEU A 144 10.90 -3.49 -18.04
C LEU A 144 9.95 -2.28 -18.09
N THR A 145 9.25 -2.00 -16.99
CA THR A 145 8.18 -0.97 -16.96
C THR A 145 8.26 0.00 -15.79
N ASN A 146 9.09 -0.29 -14.78
CA ASN A 146 9.14 0.48 -13.54
C ASN A 146 10.54 1.01 -13.26
N CYS A 147 10.65 2.29 -12.90
CA CYS A 147 11.89 2.84 -12.34
C CYS A 147 12.23 2.20 -10.99
N ARG A 148 13.50 2.28 -10.59
CA ARG A 148 14.00 1.62 -9.37
C ARG A 148 13.21 1.97 -8.11
N ASN A 149 12.89 3.25 -7.92
CA ASN A 149 12.15 3.68 -6.73
C ASN A 149 10.72 3.11 -6.68
N SER A 150 10.06 2.94 -7.83
CA SER A 150 8.76 2.26 -7.93
C SER A 150 8.87 0.77 -7.60
N ARG A 151 9.93 0.10 -8.09
CA ARG A 151 10.20 -1.31 -7.74
C ARG A 151 10.40 -1.52 -6.24
N ASN A 152 11.06 -0.57 -5.58
CA ASN A 152 11.27 -0.60 -4.12
C ASN A 152 9.96 -0.60 -3.32
N VAL A 153 8.86 -0.08 -3.85
CA VAL A 153 7.55 -0.16 -3.19
C VAL A 153 7.09 -1.62 -3.13
N HIS A 154 7.20 -2.35 -4.25
CA HIS A 154 6.82 -3.77 -4.30
C HIS A 154 7.66 -4.61 -3.33
N TYR A 155 8.97 -4.37 -3.28
CA TYR A 155 9.84 -5.09 -2.33
C TYR A 155 9.54 -4.80 -0.86
N ARG A 156 9.23 -3.53 -0.53
CA ARG A 156 8.82 -3.18 0.84
C ARG A 156 7.53 -3.89 1.23
N ASN A 157 6.58 -4.02 0.32
CA ASN A 157 5.34 -4.72 0.57
C ASN A 157 5.57 -6.22 0.80
N ILE A 158 6.34 -6.88 -0.08
CA ILE A 158 6.68 -8.30 0.06
C ILE A 158 7.47 -8.52 1.35
N ARG A 159 8.46 -7.67 1.64
CA ARG A 159 9.27 -7.77 2.87
C ARG A 159 8.45 -7.63 4.14
N ALA A 160 7.51 -6.69 4.18
CA ALA A 160 6.64 -6.50 5.34
C ALA A 160 5.77 -7.74 5.59
N MET A 161 5.26 -8.37 4.52
CA MET A 161 4.48 -9.60 4.61
C MET A 161 5.36 -10.79 5.06
N PHE A 162 6.61 -10.90 4.58
CA PHE A 162 7.53 -11.94 5.06
C PHE A 162 7.87 -11.79 6.54
N ASN A 163 8.09 -10.55 7.01
CA ASN A 163 8.33 -10.32 8.44
C ASN A 163 7.13 -10.77 9.28
N ASP A 164 5.93 -10.43 8.87
CA ASP A 164 4.69 -10.85 9.53
C ASP A 164 4.50 -12.38 9.50
N ALA A 165 4.85 -13.04 8.39
CA ALA A 165 4.80 -14.49 8.28
C ALA A 165 5.85 -15.18 9.18
N ILE A 166 7.02 -14.57 9.38
CA ILE A 166 8.06 -15.05 10.28
C ILE A 166 7.62 -14.85 11.74
N ASP A 167 7.02 -13.69 12.05
CA ASP A 167 6.48 -13.40 13.38
C ASP A 167 5.33 -14.37 13.76
N ASP A 168 4.54 -14.81 12.76
CA ASP A 168 3.50 -15.84 12.91
C ASP A 168 4.04 -17.29 12.85
N GLU A 169 5.36 -17.49 12.81
CA GLU A 169 6.03 -18.81 12.73
C GLU A 169 5.65 -19.66 11.50
N LEU A 170 5.07 -19.05 10.46
CA LEU A 170 4.70 -19.76 9.22
C LEU A 170 5.91 -20.14 8.37
N THR A 171 7.01 -19.40 8.47
CA THR A 171 8.24 -19.67 7.72
C THR A 171 9.47 -19.11 8.43
N THR A 172 10.62 -19.72 8.17
CA THR A 172 11.94 -19.17 8.53
C THR A 172 12.69 -18.57 7.34
N CYS A 173 12.10 -18.69 6.13
CA CYS A 173 12.69 -18.19 4.90
C CYS A 173 12.63 -16.66 4.85
N TYR A 174 13.76 -16.04 4.46
CA TYR A 174 13.83 -14.60 4.32
C TYR A 174 14.68 -14.20 3.09
N PRO A 175 14.05 -13.98 1.94
CA PRO A 175 14.76 -13.70 0.69
C PRO A 175 15.54 -12.39 0.70
N PHE A 176 15.20 -11.47 1.61
CA PHE A 176 15.81 -10.14 1.69
C PHE A 176 17.13 -10.06 2.45
N ARG A 177 17.61 -11.14 3.08
CA ARG A 177 18.87 -11.12 3.87
C ARG A 177 20.06 -10.61 3.04
N LYS A 178 20.14 -11.01 1.76
CA LYS A 178 21.21 -10.61 0.82
C LYS A 178 20.70 -9.78 -0.34
N PHE A 179 19.43 -9.40 -0.35
CA PHE A 179 18.79 -8.57 -1.37
C PHE A 179 18.70 -7.13 -0.88
N LYS A 180 19.61 -6.28 -1.38
CA LYS A 180 19.67 -4.86 -0.97
C LYS A 180 18.85 -3.99 -1.91
N LEU A 181 17.91 -3.23 -1.35
CA LEU A 181 17.16 -2.20 -2.05
C LEU A 181 18.05 -0.96 -2.25
N LYS A 182 18.45 -0.67 -3.50
CA LYS A 182 19.13 0.57 -3.83
C LYS A 182 18.10 1.64 -4.16
N GLN A 183 18.26 2.84 -3.61
CA GLN A 183 17.47 4.00 -3.97
C GLN A 183 18.22 4.82 -5.04
N GLU A 184 17.44 5.47 -5.90
CA GLU A 184 17.94 6.47 -6.84
C GLU A 184 17.48 7.85 -6.38
N PRO A 185 18.35 8.87 -6.54
CA PRO A 185 17.96 10.26 -6.32
C PRO A 185 16.73 10.59 -7.17
N THR A 186 15.77 11.28 -6.58
CA THR A 186 14.61 11.78 -7.32
C THR A 186 14.90 13.19 -7.83
N LYS A 187 14.46 13.49 -9.06
CA LYS A 187 14.48 14.87 -9.59
C LYS A 187 13.75 15.79 -8.61
N LYS A 188 14.34 16.97 -8.33
CA LYS A 188 13.65 17.99 -7.54
C LYS A 188 12.36 18.39 -8.23
N ARG A 189 11.27 18.46 -7.46
CA ARG A 189 9.93 18.80 -7.95
C ARG A 189 9.48 20.12 -7.34
N SER A 190 10.29 21.17 -7.54
CA SER A 190 10.01 22.52 -7.07
C SER A 190 10.15 23.50 -8.23
N LEU A 191 9.33 24.54 -8.22
CA LEU A 191 9.47 25.71 -9.06
C LEU A 191 10.45 26.69 -8.41
N SER A 192 11.22 27.41 -9.20
CA SER A 192 11.88 28.64 -8.77
C SER A 192 10.84 29.73 -8.49
N VAL A 193 11.25 30.81 -7.82
CA VAL A 193 10.36 31.97 -7.60
C VAL A 193 9.88 32.58 -8.91
N VAL A 194 10.75 32.67 -9.91
CA VAL A 194 10.42 33.17 -11.25
C VAL A 194 9.37 32.29 -11.92
N GLU A 195 9.56 30.98 -11.88
CA GLU A 195 8.57 30.02 -12.44
C GLU A 195 7.24 30.05 -11.68
N LEU A 196 7.27 30.24 -10.35
CA LEU A 196 6.06 30.32 -9.54
C LEU A 196 5.28 31.61 -9.86
N ARG A 197 5.96 32.75 -10.01
CA ARG A 197 5.38 34.02 -10.45
C ARG A 197 4.76 33.87 -11.84
N ALA A 198 5.52 33.29 -12.78
CA ALA A 198 5.05 33.03 -14.13
C ALA A 198 3.79 32.15 -14.14
N LEU A 199 3.74 31.11 -13.31
CA LEU A 199 2.54 30.26 -13.16
C LEU A 199 1.35 31.04 -12.57
N ARG A 200 1.57 31.84 -11.51
CA ARG A 200 0.54 32.64 -10.86
C ARG A 200 -0.12 33.61 -11.83
N ASP A 201 0.70 34.30 -12.61
CA ASP A 201 0.26 35.40 -13.48
C ASP A 201 -0.06 34.94 -14.91
N TYR A 202 0.16 33.65 -15.23
CA TYR A 202 -0.10 33.15 -16.58
C TYR A 202 -1.58 33.34 -17.00
N PRO A 203 -1.84 33.86 -18.18
CA PRO A 203 -3.20 34.04 -18.69
C PRO A 203 -3.80 32.71 -19.14
N VAL A 204 -4.20 31.90 -18.15
CA VAL A 204 -4.79 30.58 -18.38
C VAL A 204 -6.20 30.67 -18.95
N GLU A 205 -6.66 29.64 -19.63
CA GLU A 205 -8.03 29.52 -20.06
C GLU A 205 -8.98 29.36 -18.84
N ARG A 206 -10.21 29.88 -18.97
CA ARG A 206 -11.22 29.90 -17.89
C ARG A 206 -11.39 28.55 -17.18
N HIS A 207 -11.32 27.45 -17.93
CA HIS A 207 -11.42 26.10 -17.33
C HIS A 207 -10.19 25.67 -16.54
N GLN A 208 -9.05 26.34 -16.68
CA GLN A 208 -7.80 26.06 -15.96
C GLN A 208 -7.64 26.98 -14.74
N GLU A 209 -8.36 28.11 -14.66
CA GLU A 209 -8.23 29.10 -13.58
C GLU A 209 -8.37 28.45 -12.19
N LYS A 210 -9.45 27.70 -11.97
CA LYS A 210 -9.68 27.01 -10.70
C LYS A 210 -8.52 26.07 -10.32
N TYR A 211 -7.92 25.39 -11.27
CA TYR A 211 -6.82 24.44 -11.01
C TYR A 211 -5.51 25.17 -10.67
N ARG A 212 -5.19 26.26 -11.37
CA ARG A 212 -4.07 27.13 -11.04
C ARG A 212 -4.25 27.74 -9.65
N ASP A 213 -5.42 28.30 -9.36
CA ASP A 213 -5.74 28.91 -8.08
C ASP A 213 -5.67 27.89 -6.94
N MET A 214 -6.08 26.64 -7.14
CA MET A 214 -5.91 25.56 -6.14
C MET A 214 -4.44 25.17 -5.93
N PHE A 215 -3.60 25.29 -6.95
CA PHE A 215 -2.15 25.13 -6.80
C PHE A 215 -1.57 26.24 -5.92
N MET A 216 -1.92 27.50 -6.23
CA MET A 216 -1.47 28.67 -5.44
C MET A 216 -2.00 28.60 -4.01
N LEU A 217 -3.27 28.23 -3.81
CA LEU A 217 -3.82 28.01 -2.47
C LEU A 217 -3.04 26.93 -1.69
N THR A 218 -2.71 25.81 -2.36
CA THR A 218 -1.87 24.77 -1.74
C THR A 218 -0.52 25.35 -1.30
N PHE A 219 0.10 26.20 -2.11
CA PHE A 219 1.35 26.88 -1.78
C PHE A 219 1.19 27.84 -0.59
N TYR A 220 0.20 28.73 -0.63
CA TYR A 220 -0.07 29.71 0.45
C TYR A 220 -0.42 29.05 1.79
N LEU A 221 -0.95 27.82 1.76
CA LEU A 221 -1.23 27.02 2.92
C LEU A 221 -0.10 26.00 3.23
N ILE A 222 1.16 26.42 3.01
CA ILE A 222 2.37 25.65 3.41
C ILE A 222 2.42 24.25 2.79
N GLY A 223 1.88 24.09 1.59
CA GLY A 223 1.84 22.81 0.90
C GLY A 223 0.94 21.76 1.55
N ILE A 224 -0.21 22.16 2.03
CA ILE A 224 -1.25 21.25 2.56
C ILE A 224 -1.54 20.12 1.56
N ASN A 225 -1.74 18.88 2.05
CA ASN A 225 -2.02 17.76 1.14
C ASN A 225 -3.43 17.85 0.55
N ALA A 226 -3.60 17.34 -0.68
CA ALA A 226 -4.89 17.34 -1.38
C ALA A 226 -6.02 16.71 -0.57
N VAL A 227 -5.75 15.58 0.09
CA VAL A 227 -6.77 14.90 0.91
C VAL A 227 -7.22 15.75 2.07
N ASP A 228 -6.30 16.49 2.69
CA ASP A 228 -6.64 17.38 3.79
C ASP A 228 -7.36 18.62 3.26
N LEU A 229 -6.79 19.34 2.28
CA LEU A 229 -7.33 20.58 1.74
C LEU A 229 -8.77 20.45 1.21
N PHE A 230 -8.99 19.45 0.35
CA PHE A 230 -10.28 19.33 -0.36
C PHE A 230 -11.40 18.71 0.48
N ASN A 231 -11.08 18.12 1.64
CA ASN A 231 -12.08 17.61 2.58
C ASN A 231 -12.24 18.52 3.83
N LEU A 232 -11.62 19.72 3.85
CA LEU A 232 -11.79 20.62 4.99
C LEU A 232 -13.27 21.04 5.12
N PRO A 233 -13.89 20.86 6.29
CA PRO A 233 -15.20 21.44 6.57
C PRO A 233 -15.08 22.95 6.72
N LYS A 234 -16.14 23.70 6.49
CA LYS A 234 -16.18 25.17 6.74
C LYS A 234 -15.72 25.54 8.13
N SER A 235 -16.07 24.70 9.11
CA SER A 235 -15.71 24.90 10.52
C SER A 235 -14.22 24.82 10.79
N ALA A 236 -13.42 24.34 9.85
CA ALA A 236 -11.95 24.32 9.96
C ALA A 236 -11.35 25.74 9.90
N LEU A 237 -12.01 26.69 9.26
CA LEU A 237 -11.59 28.10 9.21
C LEU A 237 -12.19 28.84 10.41
N ARG A 238 -11.32 29.19 11.37
CA ARG A 238 -11.70 29.92 12.60
C ARG A 238 -10.65 30.99 12.91
N ASN A 239 -11.10 32.17 13.27
CA ASN A 239 -10.22 33.27 13.72
C ASN A 239 -9.03 33.53 12.75
N GLY A 240 -9.26 33.44 11.43
CA GLY A 240 -8.23 33.63 10.42
C GLY A 240 -7.20 32.49 10.33
N ARG A 241 -7.50 31.32 10.88
CA ARG A 241 -6.65 30.13 10.81
C ARG A 241 -7.44 28.91 10.30
N ILE A 242 -6.75 28.05 9.56
CA ILE A 242 -7.26 26.71 9.23
C ILE A 242 -6.69 25.74 10.26
N GLU A 243 -7.60 25.12 11.01
CA GLU A 243 -7.29 24.11 12.02
C GLU A 243 -7.83 22.75 11.59
N TYR A 244 -6.96 21.74 11.52
CA TYR A 244 -7.36 20.41 11.08
C TYR A 244 -6.42 19.33 11.63
N VAL A 245 -6.93 18.10 11.68
CA VAL A 245 -6.13 16.90 11.98
C VAL A 245 -5.73 16.24 10.66
N ARG A 246 -4.43 16.11 10.43
CA ARG A 246 -3.90 15.51 9.20
C ARG A 246 -4.33 14.05 9.06
N ALA A 247 -4.97 13.69 7.96
CA ALA A 247 -5.51 12.35 7.74
C ALA A 247 -4.47 11.22 7.81
N LYS A 248 -3.21 11.49 7.43
CA LYS A 248 -2.15 10.46 7.39
C LYS A 248 -1.45 10.22 8.72
N THR A 249 -1.22 11.27 9.52
CA THR A 249 -0.35 11.23 10.71
C THR A 249 -1.09 11.54 12.01
N HIS A 250 -2.36 11.91 11.92
CA HIS A 250 -3.22 12.32 13.04
C HIS A 250 -2.61 13.45 13.90
N LYS A 251 -1.71 14.24 13.31
CA LYS A 251 -1.19 15.47 13.94
C LYS A 251 -2.16 16.62 13.71
N GLU A 252 -2.31 17.48 14.71
CA GLU A 252 -3.03 18.75 14.61
C GLU A 252 -2.19 19.78 13.86
N TYR A 253 -2.84 20.53 13.00
CA TYR A 253 -2.26 21.64 12.24
C TYR A 253 -3.09 22.89 12.45
N SER A 254 -2.40 24.02 12.56
CA SER A 254 -3.00 25.34 12.60
C SER A 254 -2.20 26.24 11.67
N ILE A 255 -2.79 26.63 10.55
CA ILE A 255 -2.17 27.45 9.50
C ILE A 255 -2.86 28.81 9.49
N LYS A 256 -2.12 29.90 9.65
CA LYS A 256 -2.64 31.25 9.45
C LYS A 256 -3.01 31.43 7.98
N VAL A 257 -4.22 31.91 7.74
CA VAL A 257 -4.70 32.19 6.37
C VAL A 257 -4.30 33.61 6.01
N GLU A 258 -3.34 33.73 5.12
CA GLU A 258 -2.90 35.02 4.60
C GLU A 258 -3.91 35.57 3.56
N PRO A 259 -3.92 36.89 3.30
CA PRO A 259 -4.92 37.51 2.42
C PRO A 259 -5.04 36.84 1.03
N GLU A 260 -3.92 36.45 0.44
CA GLU A 260 -3.86 35.79 -0.86
C GLU A 260 -4.57 34.43 -0.85
N ALA A 261 -4.44 33.69 0.24
CA ALA A 261 -5.14 32.42 0.43
C ALA A 261 -6.64 32.66 0.68
N MET A 262 -6.98 33.70 1.44
CA MET A 262 -8.39 34.03 1.75
C MET A 262 -9.16 34.41 0.48
N GLU A 263 -8.59 35.21 -0.41
CA GLU A 263 -9.20 35.58 -1.68
C GLU A 263 -9.60 34.35 -2.51
N ILE A 264 -8.73 33.35 -2.57
CA ILE A 264 -9.01 32.11 -3.30
C ILE A 264 -10.10 31.28 -2.58
N ILE A 265 -10.04 31.20 -1.23
CA ILE A 265 -11.05 30.48 -0.44
C ILE A 265 -12.44 31.10 -0.66
N GLU A 266 -12.54 32.43 -0.62
CA GLU A 266 -13.82 33.14 -0.84
C GLU A 266 -14.34 32.95 -2.26
N ARG A 267 -13.47 33.01 -3.28
CA ARG A 267 -13.80 32.80 -4.69
C ARG A 267 -14.37 31.41 -4.94
N TYR A 268 -13.89 30.41 -4.26
CA TYR A 268 -14.30 29.01 -4.45
C TYR A 268 -14.95 28.40 -3.21
N ALA A 269 -15.64 29.22 -2.42
CA ALA A 269 -16.33 28.75 -1.21
C ALA A 269 -17.35 27.66 -1.54
N GLY A 270 -17.30 26.58 -0.76
CA GLY A 270 -18.21 25.44 -0.89
C GLY A 270 -19.50 25.60 -0.09
N THR A 271 -20.41 24.65 -0.18
CA THR A 271 -21.64 24.59 0.63
C THR A 271 -21.37 23.96 2.01
N ASP A 272 -20.91 22.74 2.05
CA ASP A 272 -20.61 21.99 3.26
C ASP A 272 -19.11 22.00 3.61
N HIS A 273 -18.27 22.00 2.59
CA HIS A 273 -16.81 22.06 2.72
C HIS A 273 -16.31 23.51 2.57
N LEU A 274 -15.09 23.75 2.98
CA LEU A 274 -14.43 25.04 2.83
C LEU A 274 -14.39 25.48 1.36
N LEU A 275 -14.12 24.52 0.46
CA LEU A 275 -14.04 24.72 -0.98
C LEU A 275 -15.13 23.94 -1.73
N ASN A 276 -15.62 24.49 -2.82
CA ASN A 276 -16.68 23.90 -3.65
C ASN A 276 -16.21 22.72 -4.54
N VAL A 277 -15.08 22.12 -4.23
CA VAL A 277 -14.49 21.01 -5.00
C VAL A 277 -15.37 19.75 -4.93
N LEU A 278 -15.96 19.48 -3.76
CA LEU A 278 -16.82 18.31 -3.53
C LEU A 278 -18.31 18.58 -3.83
N ASP A 279 -18.72 19.82 -3.96
CA ASP A 279 -20.10 20.19 -4.32
C ASP A 279 -20.49 19.67 -5.71
N GLU A 280 -19.51 19.52 -6.61
CA GLU A 280 -19.67 18.98 -7.96
C GLU A 280 -19.79 17.45 -8.01
N ARG A 281 -20.01 16.78 -6.88
CA ARG A 281 -20.14 15.31 -6.70
C ARG A 281 -18.93 14.50 -7.18
N THR A 282 -17.77 15.11 -7.28
CA THR A 282 -16.53 14.43 -7.63
C THR A 282 -15.72 14.22 -6.37
N GLY A 283 -15.26 12.98 -6.11
CA GLY A 283 -14.32 12.73 -5.03
C GLY A 283 -13.01 13.52 -5.24
N TYR A 284 -12.37 13.94 -4.16
CA TYR A 284 -11.15 14.76 -4.22
C TYR A 284 -10.07 14.20 -5.15
N ARG A 285 -9.94 12.86 -5.25
CA ARG A 285 -8.96 12.21 -6.13
C ARG A 285 -9.22 12.50 -7.62
N GLN A 286 -10.47 12.45 -8.05
CA GLN A 286 -10.82 12.76 -9.43
C GLN A 286 -10.56 14.24 -9.75
N PHE A 287 -10.86 15.13 -8.80
CA PHE A 287 -10.52 16.54 -8.94
C PHE A 287 -9.01 16.72 -9.03
N GLN A 288 -8.24 16.10 -8.13
CA GLN A 288 -6.77 16.17 -8.13
C GLN A 288 -6.16 15.64 -9.44
N HIS A 289 -6.68 14.56 -10.01
CA HIS A 289 -6.23 14.07 -11.32
C HIS A 289 -6.47 15.11 -12.42
N ARG A 290 -7.71 15.65 -12.53
CA ARG A 290 -8.02 16.69 -13.50
C ARG A 290 -7.19 17.97 -13.30
N MET A 291 -6.97 18.35 -12.06
CA MET A 291 -6.08 19.46 -11.71
C MET A 291 -4.67 19.22 -12.21
N ASN A 292 -4.09 18.06 -11.93
CA ASN A 292 -2.73 17.74 -12.38
C ASN A 292 -2.63 17.70 -13.91
N ASP A 293 -3.65 17.19 -14.60
CA ASP A 293 -3.68 17.17 -16.07
C ASP A 293 -3.81 18.59 -16.64
N ALA A 294 -4.66 19.44 -16.05
CA ALA A 294 -4.81 20.82 -16.46
C ALA A 294 -3.55 21.65 -16.21
N LEU A 295 -2.88 21.47 -15.05
CA LEU A 295 -1.63 22.17 -14.71
C LEU A 295 -0.52 21.87 -15.73
N LYS A 296 -0.41 20.62 -16.17
CA LYS A 296 0.57 20.20 -17.19
C LYS A 296 0.33 20.81 -18.56
N LEU A 297 -0.86 21.31 -18.84
CA LEU A 297 -1.23 21.92 -20.12
C LEU A 297 -1.16 23.47 -20.09
N ILE A 298 -0.80 24.06 -18.93
CA ILE A 298 -0.60 25.52 -18.85
C ILE A 298 0.56 25.93 -19.76
N GLY A 299 0.25 26.77 -20.75
CA GLY A 299 1.20 27.23 -21.76
C GLY A 299 0.47 27.71 -23.00
N ALA A 300 1.22 28.17 -24.00
CA ALA A 300 0.67 28.58 -25.30
C ALA A 300 0.01 27.39 -26.00
N PHE A 301 -1.00 27.68 -26.83
CA PHE A 301 -1.59 26.67 -27.69
C PHE A 301 -1.85 27.20 -29.08
N ARG A 302 -1.90 26.30 -30.07
CA ARG A 302 -2.32 26.61 -31.46
C ARG A 302 -3.48 25.70 -31.84
N ARG A 303 -4.36 26.20 -32.70
CA ARG A 303 -5.44 25.40 -33.27
C ARG A 303 -4.97 24.75 -34.58
N VAL A 304 -5.24 23.47 -34.73
CA VAL A 304 -4.78 22.67 -35.89
C VAL A 304 -5.98 21.93 -36.50
N GLY A 305 -5.98 21.83 -37.82
CA GLY A 305 -7.02 21.13 -38.60
C GLY A 305 -8.36 21.87 -38.68
N ARG A 306 -9.27 21.34 -39.52
CA ARG A 306 -10.61 21.91 -39.73
C ARG A 306 -11.47 21.94 -38.48
N GLY A 307 -11.28 21.01 -37.55
CA GLY A 307 -11.99 20.94 -36.26
C GLY A 307 -11.41 21.83 -35.17
N GLY A 308 -10.34 22.58 -35.43
CA GLY A 308 -9.73 23.51 -34.47
C GLY A 308 -9.17 22.84 -33.23
N ARG A 309 -8.66 21.59 -33.34
CA ARG A 309 -8.02 20.85 -32.21
C ARG A 309 -6.89 21.70 -31.63
N LYS A 310 -6.92 21.89 -30.31
CA LYS A 310 -5.84 22.56 -29.58
C LYS A 310 -4.63 21.65 -29.45
N VAL A 311 -3.47 22.19 -29.77
CA VAL A 311 -2.15 21.58 -29.51
C VAL A 311 -1.40 22.51 -28.57
N TYR A 312 -1.17 22.08 -27.37
CA TYR A 312 -0.52 22.87 -26.33
C TYR A 312 1.01 22.77 -26.44
N SER A 313 1.68 23.87 -26.10
CA SER A 313 3.12 23.97 -25.83
C SER A 313 3.27 24.31 -24.35
N PRO A 314 3.28 23.32 -23.47
CA PRO A 314 3.25 23.56 -22.02
C PRO A 314 4.52 24.24 -21.52
N GLU A 315 4.37 25.20 -20.61
CA GLU A 315 5.47 25.81 -19.85
C GLU A 315 5.89 24.90 -18.69
N PHE A 316 4.94 24.13 -18.11
CA PHE A 316 5.14 23.33 -16.92
C PHE A 316 4.72 21.85 -17.13
N PRO A 317 5.34 21.08 -18.05
CA PRO A 317 4.84 19.78 -18.50
C PRO A 317 4.85 18.68 -17.43
N GLU A 318 5.62 18.86 -16.36
CA GLU A 318 5.72 17.89 -15.26
C GLU A 318 4.98 18.35 -13.99
N LEU A 319 4.34 19.53 -14.03
CA LEU A 319 3.73 20.15 -12.85
C LEU A 319 2.61 19.29 -12.27
N SER A 320 2.59 19.17 -10.97
CA SER A 320 1.49 18.57 -10.21
C SER A 320 1.26 19.33 -8.92
N GLN A 321 0.10 19.20 -8.31
CA GLN A 321 -0.24 19.88 -7.06
C GLN A 321 0.84 19.72 -5.99
N TYR A 322 1.45 18.53 -5.90
CA TYR A 322 2.45 18.24 -4.88
C TYR A 322 3.73 19.09 -5.01
N TRP A 323 4.00 19.67 -6.20
CA TRP A 323 5.10 20.61 -6.38
C TRP A 323 4.94 21.87 -5.54
N ALA A 324 3.73 22.31 -5.24
CA ALA A 324 3.49 23.48 -4.39
C ALA A 324 4.16 23.32 -3.01
N ARG A 325 4.12 22.11 -2.44
CA ARG A 325 4.77 21.81 -1.16
C ARG A 325 6.30 21.83 -1.25
N HIS A 326 6.85 21.26 -2.31
CA HIS A 326 8.29 21.30 -2.54
C HIS A 326 8.78 22.72 -2.85
N THR A 327 8.00 23.48 -3.61
CA THR A 327 8.28 24.89 -3.92
C THR A 327 8.33 25.73 -2.66
N TRP A 328 7.34 25.61 -1.78
CA TRP A 328 7.34 26.30 -0.50
C TRP A 328 8.60 25.99 0.33
N ALA A 329 8.96 24.72 0.44
CA ALA A 329 10.13 24.28 1.18
C ALA A 329 11.47 24.76 0.55
N SER A 330 11.55 24.81 -0.78
CA SER A 330 12.73 25.28 -1.49
C SER A 330 12.93 26.78 -1.32
N ILE A 331 11.87 27.57 -1.51
CA ILE A 331 11.91 29.04 -1.31
C ILE A 331 12.20 29.38 0.18
N ALA A 332 11.61 28.63 1.13
CA ALA A 332 11.92 28.78 2.54
C ALA A 332 13.43 28.59 2.82
N SER A 333 14.03 27.59 2.18
CA SER A 333 15.48 27.33 2.30
C SER A 333 16.32 28.40 1.63
N GLU A 334 15.88 28.96 0.49
CA GLU A 334 16.55 30.08 -0.21
C GLU A 334 16.52 31.38 0.64
N LEU A 335 15.47 31.57 1.43
CA LEU A 335 15.33 32.71 2.35
C LEU A 335 15.96 32.48 3.73
N ASP A 336 16.85 31.48 3.86
CA ASP A 336 17.53 31.13 5.10
C ASP A 336 16.59 30.88 6.31
N ILE A 337 15.37 30.38 6.04
CA ILE A 337 14.47 29.97 7.11
C ILE A 337 15.04 28.68 7.75
N PRO A 338 15.16 28.65 9.10
CA PRO A 338 15.69 27.46 9.80
C PRO A 338 15.01 26.16 9.43
N LYS A 339 15.80 25.09 9.24
CA LYS A 339 15.28 23.77 8.83
C LYS A 339 14.22 23.23 9.78
N GLU A 340 14.35 23.55 11.07
CA GLU A 340 13.38 23.17 12.11
C GLU A 340 12.04 23.84 11.86
N THR A 341 12.02 25.13 11.50
CA THR A 341 10.80 25.87 11.15
C THR A 341 10.17 25.34 9.86
N ILE A 342 11.00 25.00 8.86
CA ILE A 342 10.52 24.36 7.62
C ILE A 342 9.92 22.99 7.93
N ALA A 343 10.60 22.16 8.72
CA ALA A 343 10.13 20.85 9.12
C ALA A 343 8.81 20.94 9.91
N GLU A 344 8.72 21.90 10.82
CA GLU A 344 7.51 22.20 11.58
C GLU A 344 6.34 22.57 10.68
N GLY A 345 6.50 23.54 9.80
CA GLY A 345 5.48 23.96 8.83
C GLY A 345 5.01 22.81 7.93
N LEU A 346 5.92 21.94 7.52
CA LEU A 346 5.62 20.74 6.76
C LEU A 346 5.09 19.57 7.61
N GLY A 347 5.15 19.68 8.94
CA GLY A 347 4.77 18.63 9.88
C GLY A 347 5.65 17.39 9.82
N HIS A 348 6.93 17.60 9.52
CA HIS A 348 7.99 16.59 9.59
C HIS A 348 8.70 16.68 10.94
N GLY A 349 7.99 16.87 12.05
CA GLY A 349 8.57 16.81 13.39
C GLY A 349 9.03 15.39 13.70
N ASP A 350 10.27 15.22 14.10
CA ASP A 350 10.70 14.00 14.77
C ASP A 350 9.94 13.96 16.11
N ASN A 351 9.27 12.83 16.37
CA ASN A 351 8.65 12.58 17.68
C ASN A 351 9.78 12.29 18.70
N THR A 352 10.63 13.27 18.94
CA THR A 352 11.63 13.17 20.00
C THR A 352 10.98 13.42 21.35
N VAL A 353 11.53 12.83 22.41
CA VAL A 353 11.06 13.07 23.78
C VAL A 353 11.06 14.57 24.09
N THR A 354 11.94 15.33 23.47
CA THR A 354 12.05 16.79 23.62
C THR A 354 10.84 17.53 23.04
N ASP A 355 10.23 17.04 21.94
CA ASP A 355 9.06 17.68 21.30
C ASP A 355 7.84 17.69 22.23
N ILE A 356 7.76 16.75 23.19
CA ILE A 356 6.69 16.69 24.20
C ILE A 356 6.74 17.89 25.15
N TYR A 357 7.92 18.45 25.38
CA TYR A 357 8.14 19.58 26.31
C TYR A 357 8.13 20.93 25.60
N ILE A 358 8.25 20.99 24.29
CA ILE A 358 8.26 22.24 23.53
C ILE A 358 6.80 22.62 23.20
N ARG A 359 6.36 23.74 23.77
CA ARG A 359 5.08 24.33 23.40
C ARG A 359 5.16 24.82 21.95
N TYR A 360 4.34 24.30 21.09
CA TYR A 360 4.27 24.66 19.68
C TYR A 360 4.01 26.16 19.51
N ASP A 361 4.97 26.90 18.97
CA ASP A 361 4.83 28.32 18.69
C ASP A 361 4.61 28.57 17.20
N HIS A 362 3.35 28.54 16.79
CA HIS A 362 2.95 28.78 15.39
C HIS A 362 3.47 30.11 14.82
N ARG A 363 3.86 31.10 15.67
CA ARG A 363 4.33 32.41 15.22
C ARG A 363 5.55 32.35 14.32
N LYS A 364 6.47 31.40 14.53
CA LYS A 364 7.66 31.23 13.69
C LYS A 364 7.27 30.73 12.28
N VAL A 365 6.36 29.77 12.21
CA VAL A 365 5.86 29.24 10.93
C VAL A 365 5.02 30.30 10.21
N ASP A 366 4.18 31.05 10.93
CA ASP A 366 3.38 32.14 10.38
C ASP A 366 4.26 33.25 9.78
N ALA A 367 5.29 33.68 10.54
CA ALA A 367 6.24 34.67 10.06
C ALA A 367 7.05 34.18 8.84
N ALA A 368 7.47 32.91 8.86
CA ALA A 368 8.15 32.29 7.74
C ALA A 368 7.24 32.23 6.48
N ASN A 369 5.98 31.81 6.64
CA ASN A 369 5.03 31.76 5.54
C ASN A 369 4.77 33.16 4.96
N ARG A 370 4.58 34.16 5.81
CA ARG A 370 4.41 35.55 5.33
C ARG A 370 5.63 36.03 4.56
N LYS A 371 6.86 35.83 5.09
CA LYS A 371 8.10 36.17 4.42
C LYS A 371 8.23 35.55 3.03
N ILE A 372 7.85 34.27 2.91
CA ILE A 372 7.85 33.56 1.63
C ILE A 372 6.85 34.17 0.63
N ILE A 373 5.62 34.45 1.09
CA ILE A 373 4.58 35.04 0.26
C ILE A 373 4.97 36.45 -0.18
N ASP A 374 5.51 37.28 0.73
CA ASP A 374 5.99 38.62 0.42
C ASP A 374 7.11 38.58 -0.63
N TYR A 375 8.04 37.65 -0.50
CA TYR A 375 9.11 37.47 -1.47
C TYR A 375 8.58 37.04 -2.86
N VAL A 376 7.57 36.16 -2.91
CA VAL A 376 6.91 35.79 -4.18
C VAL A 376 6.13 36.97 -4.76
N ASN A 377 5.63 37.90 -3.95
CA ASN A 377 4.85 39.04 -4.40
C ASN A 377 5.73 40.26 -4.72
N SER A 378 6.96 40.34 -4.20
CA SER A 378 7.89 41.43 -4.54
C SER A 378 8.44 41.28 -5.96
N GLU A 379 8.88 42.36 -6.57
CA GLU A 379 9.58 42.36 -7.85
C GLU A 379 11.09 42.13 -7.70
N GLU A 380 11.58 42.03 -6.45
CA GLU A 380 13.00 41.84 -6.15
C GLU A 380 13.47 40.44 -6.49
N GLU A 381 14.57 40.33 -7.21
CA GLU A 381 15.38 39.10 -7.34
C GLU A 381 16.47 39.13 -6.24
N LEU A 382 16.75 37.97 -5.62
CA LEU A 382 17.83 37.82 -4.63
C LEU A 382 19.19 38.02 -5.30
#